data_d2a5b9177fd844c16fd2d6fe502f2d25
#
_entry.id   d2a5b9177fd844c16fd2d6fe502f2d25
#
_cell.length_a   1.000
_cell.length_b   1.000
_cell.length_c   1.000
_cell.angle_alpha   90.00
_cell.angle_beta   90.00
_cell.angle_gamma   90.00
#
_symmetry.space_group_name_H-M   'P 1'
#
loop_
_entity.id
_entity.type
_entity.pdbx_description
1 polymer ?
#
loop_
_entity_poly.entity_id
_entity_poly.type
_entity_poly.pdbx_seq_one_letter_code
_entity_poly.pdbx_strand_id
1 'polypeptide(L)'
;MKTEEFNSSDFTRVAVGGAFEVEVVHSNSYSVSVTADDSLFKNLKVTKEGETLKVGHSKHIGWRVRTSRPKAKITMPVLNELKLSGASKGTVSGFNSLEDFKLNLSGASSVTGDITASNAEIDCSGASRVELTGSAENAVIEASGASRMELAGFSVHDAAIKLSGASRSTVKLDGTLNAKLSGASKLRWIGNPIVGDIKTSGASTLSNK
;
A
#
# COMPACT_ATOMS: atom_id res chain seq x y z
N MET A 1 12.35 20.77 14.25
CA MET A 1 12.25 19.34 13.91
C MET A 1 13.38 18.59 14.58
N LYS A 2 13.09 17.47 15.18
CA LYS A 2 14.02 16.55 15.81
C LYS A 2 13.94 15.20 15.12
N THR A 3 15.05 14.47 15.05
CA THR A 3 15.07 13.07 14.59
C THR A 3 15.44 12.19 15.76
N GLU A 4 14.68 11.11 15.96
CA GLU A 4 14.98 10.06 16.92
C GLU A 4 15.11 8.73 16.18
N GLU A 5 16.07 7.93 16.63
CA GLU A 5 16.29 6.56 16.17
C GLU A 5 15.67 5.58 17.16
N PHE A 6 15.08 4.52 16.64
CA PHE A 6 14.43 3.48 17.42
C PHE A 6 15.12 2.15 17.16
N ASN A 7 15.63 1.54 18.21
CA ASN A 7 16.26 0.23 18.10
C ASN A 7 15.17 -0.84 17.96
N SER A 8 14.94 -1.29 16.73
CA SER A 8 13.96 -2.33 16.40
C SER A 8 14.49 -3.16 15.24
N SER A 9 14.44 -4.49 15.37
CA SER A 9 14.87 -5.47 14.37
C SER A 9 13.87 -6.62 14.27
N ASP A 10 14.12 -7.55 13.36
CA ASP A 10 13.34 -8.79 13.20
C ASP A 10 11.84 -8.55 12.98
N PHE A 11 11.54 -7.57 12.15
CA PHE A 11 10.19 -7.31 11.65
C PHE A 11 10.16 -7.44 10.13
N THR A 12 9.09 -8.02 9.61
CA THR A 12 8.82 -8.18 8.17
C THR A 12 7.58 -7.40 7.74
N ARG A 13 6.91 -6.76 8.70
CA ARG A 13 5.66 -6.02 8.49
C ARG A 13 5.77 -4.63 9.08
N VAL A 14 5.20 -3.65 8.36
CA VAL A 14 5.19 -2.25 8.78
C VAL A 14 3.76 -1.72 8.78
N ALA A 15 3.32 -1.15 9.90
CA ALA A 15 2.01 -0.52 10.05
C ALA A 15 2.16 0.93 10.52
N VAL A 16 1.71 1.88 9.69
CA VAL A 16 1.82 3.31 10.00
C VAL A 16 0.48 4.00 9.90
N GLY A 17 0.17 4.80 10.92
CA GLY A 17 -1.07 5.58 10.96
C GLY A 17 -0.87 6.99 11.51
N GLY A 18 -1.75 7.93 11.12
CA GLY A 18 -1.72 9.28 11.70
C GLY A 18 -1.01 10.34 10.85
N ALA A 19 -1.14 10.25 9.54
CA ALA A 19 -0.66 11.25 8.56
C ALA A 19 0.87 11.38 8.45
N PHE A 20 1.57 10.27 8.53
CA PHE A 20 3.01 10.19 8.28
C PHE A 20 3.37 10.22 6.80
N GLU A 21 4.56 10.73 6.51
CA GLU A 21 5.32 10.43 5.30
C GLU A 21 6.30 9.30 5.64
N VAL A 22 6.20 8.16 4.94
CA VAL A 22 6.94 6.94 5.26
C VAL A 22 7.80 6.53 4.08
N GLU A 23 9.05 6.30 4.32
CA GLU A 23 10.00 5.72 3.36
C GLU A 23 10.42 4.34 3.86
N VAL A 24 10.13 3.29 3.08
CA VAL A 24 10.56 1.91 3.38
C VAL A 24 11.51 1.46 2.28
N VAL A 25 12.74 1.17 2.64
CA VAL A 25 13.81 0.86 1.69
C VAL A 25 14.44 -0.48 2.04
N HIS A 26 14.67 -1.31 1.03
CA HIS A 26 15.41 -2.56 1.21
C HIS A 26 16.84 -2.27 1.68
N SER A 27 17.28 -3.02 2.68
CA SER A 27 18.65 -3.02 3.19
C SER A 27 18.90 -4.31 3.96
N ASN A 28 20.14 -4.81 3.96
CA ASN A 28 20.52 -5.97 4.79
C ASN A 28 20.52 -5.67 6.31
N SER A 29 20.29 -4.42 6.71
CA SER A 29 20.24 -4.00 8.09
C SER A 29 18.93 -3.26 8.42
N TYR A 30 18.47 -3.44 9.64
CA TYR A 30 17.31 -2.72 10.18
C TYR A 30 17.71 -1.33 10.66
N SER A 31 16.94 -0.33 10.31
CA SER A 31 17.02 1.01 10.87
C SER A 31 15.62 1.63 10.91
N VAL A 32 15.28 2.30 11.98
CA VAL A 32 14.02 2.99 12.14
C VAL A 32 14.29 4.38 12.70
N SER A 33 14.00 5.40 11.93
CA SER A 33 14.13 6.79 12.37
C SER A 33 12.84 7.57 12.13
N VAL A 34 12.51 8.47 13.04
CA VAL A 34 11.35 9.35 12.90
C VAL A 34 11.80 10.81 13.09
N THR A 35 11.44 11.64 12.13
CA THR A 35 11.66 13.08 12.16
C THR A 35 10.32 13.80 12.33
N ALA A 36 10.18 14.58 13.38
CA ALA A 36 8.95 15.30 13.69
C ALA A 36 9.23 16.57 14.50
N ASP A 37 8.20 17.39 14.71
CA ASP A 37 8.26 18.50 15.66
C ASP A 37 8.29 17.97 17.11
N ASP A 38 9.01 18.62 18.01
CA ASP A 38 9.19 18.19 19.40
C ASP A 38 7.87 17.92 20.13
N SER A 39 6.83 18.69 19.82
CA SER A 39 5.50 18.49 20.39
C SER A 39 4.85 17.17 20.00
N LEU A 40 5.23 16.59 18.85
CA LEU A 40 4.69 15.32 18.36
C LEU A 40 5.37 14.11 19.02
N PHE A 41 6.65 14.23 19.38
CA PHE A 41 7.37 13.14 20.06
C PHE A 41 6.75 12.74 21.40
N LYS A 42 6.10 13.65 22.12
CA LYS A 42 5.38 13.34 23.38
C LYS A 42 4.27 12.31 23.21
N ASN A 43 3.74 12.18 22.02
CA ASN A 43 2.64 11.26 21.69
C ASN A 43 3.04 10.24 20.62
N LEU A 44 4.26 10.28 20.13
CA LEU A 44 4.77 9.31 19.17
C LEU A 44 4.86 7.94 19.83
N LYS A 45 4.40 6.93 19.13
CA LYS A 45 4.50 5.53 19.54
C LYS A 45 5.15 4.74 18.40
N VAL A 46 6.33 4.22 18.67
CA VAL A 46 7.03 3.26 17.83
C VAL A 46 7.18 1.98 18.64
N THR A 47 6.52 0.91 18.19
CA THR A 47 6.51 -0.37 18.91
C THR A 47 6.61 -1.53 17.94
N LYS A 48 7.21 -2.63 18.37
CA LYS A 48 7.19 -3.89 17.64
C LYS A 48 6.23 -4.86 18.37
N GLU A 49 5.30 -5.43 17.61
CA GLU A 49 4.36 -6.45 18.09
C GLU A 49 4.45 -7.67 17.17
N GLY A 50 5.03 -8.76 17.66
CA GLY A 50 5.41 -9.89 16.82
C GLY A 50 6.38 -9.43 15.72
N GLU A 51 6.05 -9.69 14.48
CA GLU A 51 6.83 -9.28 13.30
C GLU A 51 6.41 -7.91 12.72
N THR A 52 5.54 -7.16 13.40
CA THR A 52 5.01 -5.89 12.91
C THR A 52 5.63 -4.72 13.65
N LEU A 53 6.34 -3.85 12.92
CA LEU A 53 6.72 -2.52 13.39
C LEU A 53 5.51 -1.58 13.26
N LYS A 54 5.07 -1.01 14.37
CA LYS A 54 3.96 -0.05 14.41
C LYS A 54 4.49 1.35 14.69
N VAL A 55 4.13 2.31 13.81
CA VAL A 55 4.45 3.73 13.96
C VAL A 55 3.17 4.55 13.95
N GLY A 56 2.96 5.36 14.96
CA GLY A 56 1.74 6.14 15.07
C GLY A 56 1.73 7.06 16.29
N HIS A 57 0.55 7.50 16.67
CA HIS A 57 0.35 8.34 17.86
C HIS A 57 -0.48 7.61 18.92
N SER A 58 -0.11 7.75 20.19
CA SER A 58 -0.78 7.12 21.34
C SER A 58 -2.15 7.73 21.67
N LYS A 59 -2.45 8.92 21.20
CA LYS A 59 -3.75 9.61 21.39
C LYS A 59 -4.20 10.23 20.08
N HIS A 60 -5.51 10.35 19.89
CA HIS A 60 -6.07 11.20 18.83
C HIS A 60 -5.66 12.64 19.13
N ILE A 61 -4.58 13.07 18.49
CA ILE A 61 -4.18 14.47 18.53
C ILE A 61 -5.23 15.21 17.71
N GLY A 62 -6.09 16.00 18.40
CA GLY A 62 -7.13 16.79 17.77
C GLY A 62 -6.54 17.60 16.60
N TRP A 63 -7.38 17.98 15.66
CA TRP A 63 -7.00 18.63 14.40
C TRP A 63 -6.45 20.05 14.64
N ARG A 64 -5.29 20.14 15.27
CA ARG A 64 -4.50 21.37 15.25
C ARG A 64 -3.78 21.42 13.92
N VAL A 65 -3.82 22.55 13.26
CA VAL A 65 -3.10 22.84 12.02
C VAL A 65 -1.64 22.42 12.22
N ARG A 66 -1.24 21.31 11.63
CA ARG A 66 0.15 20.84 11.67
C ARG A 66 0.90 21.56 10.58
N THR A 67 1.99 22.20 10.94
CA THR A 67 2.88 22.88 10.00
C THR A 67 3.72 21.91 9.18
N SER A 68 3.93 20.69 9.69
CA SER A 68 4.70 19.65 9.00
C SER A 68 4.14 18.24 9.25
N ARG A 69 4.36 17.35 8.31
CA ARG A 69 4.07 15.91 8.46
C ARG A 69 5.28 15.23 9.11
N PRO A 70 5.07 14.36 10.11
CA PRO A 70 6.14 13.54 10.62
C PRO A 70 6.62 12.58 9.52
N LYS A 71 7.94 12.36 9.46
CA LYS A 71 8.57 11.46 8.50
C LYS A 71 9.12 10.25 9.23
N ALA A 72 8.86 9.06 8.71
CA ALA A 72 9.46 7.82 9.18
C ALA A 72 10.31 7.23 8.06
N LYS A 73 11.56 6.94 8.33
CA LYS A 73 12.44 6.20 7.43
C LYS A 73 12.76 4.85 8.05
N ILE A 74 12.50 3.80 7.29
CA ILE A 74 12.61 2.42 7.73
C ILE A 74 13.46 1.67 6.71
N THR A 75 14.50 0.99 7.16
CA THR A 75 15.24 0.03 6.34
C THR A 75 15.08 -1.38 6.90
N MET A 76 14.94 -2.37 6.02
CA MET A 76 14.73 -3.76 6.40
C MET A 76 15.06 -4.71 5.24
N PRO A 77 15.42 -5.98 5.51
CA PRO A 77 15.78 -6.93 4.45
C PRO A 77 14.57 -7.53 3.72
N VAL A 78 13.44 -7.70 4.39
CA VAL A 78 12.24 -8.34 3.84
C VAL A 78 11.01 -7.53 4.24
N LEU A 79 10.12 -7.24 3.27
CA LEU A 79 8.86 -6.56 3.51
C LEU A 79 7.70 -7.44 3.01
N ASN A 80 7.02 -8.12 3.94
CA ASN A 80 5.86 -8.97 3.63
C ASN A 80 4.53 -8.21 3.74
N GLU A 81 4.46 -7.16 4.56
CA GLU A 81 3.24 -6.35 4.67
C GLU A 81 3.54 -4.88 4.93
N LEU A 82 2.86 -4.01 4.16
CA LEU A 82 2.80 -2.58 4.44
C LEU A 82 1.35 -2.15 4.68
N LYS A 83 1.07 -1.61 5.84
CA LYS A 83 -0.24 -1.08 6.21
C LYS A 83 -0.17 0.41 6.48
N LEU A 84 -0.91 1.20 5.70
CA LEU A 84 -1.02 2.64 5.92
C LEU A 84 -2.46 3.05 6.19
N SER A 85 -2.65 3.93 7.17
CA SER A 85 -3.97 4.42 7.56
C SER A 85 -3.98 5.92 7.87
N GLY A 86 -5.16 6.49 7.95
CA GLY A 86 -5.35 7.92 8.19
C GLY A 86 -5.15 8.73 6.92
N ALA A 87 -4.12 9.52 6.85
CA ALA A 87 -3.73 10.29 5.67
C ALA A 87 -2.23 10.13 5.38
N SER A 88 -1.70 8.92 5.56
CA SER A 88 -0.28 8.61 5.41
C SER A 88 0.11 8.49 3.94
N LYS A 89 1.35 8.85 3.64
CA LYS A 89 1.96 8.71 2.32
C LYS A 89 3.19 7.82 2.43
N GLY A 90 3.23 6.72 1.67
CA GLY A 90 4.34 5.78 1.66
C GLY A 90 5.11 5.77 0.35
N THR A 91 6.41 5.56 0.44
CA THR A 91 7.26 5.15 -0.67
C THR A 91 7.96 3.84 -0.30
N VAL A 92 8.02 2.91 -1.26
CA VAL A 92 8.67 1.60 -1.09
C VAL A 92 9.65 1.39 -2.21
N SER A 93 10.86 0.94 -1.91
CA SER A 93 11.87 0.74 -2.95
C SER A 93 12.85 -0.40 -2.65
N GLY A 94 13.26 -1.10 -3.71
CA GLY A 94 14.34 -2.08 -3.71
C GLY A 94 13.96 -3.48 -3.23
N PHE A 95 12.69 -3.76 -2.98
CA PHE A 95 12.24 -5.11 -2.58
C PHE A 95 11.98 -5.96 -3.82
N ASN A 96 13.01 -6.74 -4.19
CA ASN A 96 12.99 -7.67 -5.32
C ASN A 96 13.14 -9.09 -4.77
N SER A 97 12.09 -9.62 -4.20
CA SER A 97 12.10 -10.99 -3.66
C SER A 97 10.93 -11.79 -4.21
N LEU A 98 11.05 -13.13 -4.14
CA LEU A 98 9.95 -14.04 -4.45
C LEU A 98 9.04 -14.30 -3.24
N GLU A 99 9.14 -13.48 -2.21
CA GLU A 99 8.26 -13.53 -1.05
C GLU A 99 6.89 -12.94 -1.37
N ASP A 100 5.90 -13.32 -0.59
CA ASP A 100 4.56 -12.75 -0.68
C ASP A 100 4.53 -11.32 -0.14
N PHE A 101 3.83 -10.44 -0.84
CA PHE A 101 3.67 -9.04 -0.43
C PHE A 101 2.21 -8.65 -0.24
N LYS A 102 1.91 -8.04 0.89
CA LYS A 102 0.58 -7.52 1.20
C LYS A 102 0.59 -6.02 1.43
N LEU A 103 -0.31 -5.30 0.73
CA LEU A 103 -0.49 -3.85 0.86
C LEU A 103 -1.91 -3.53 1.33
N ASN A 104 -2.03 -2.91 2.50
CA ASN A 104 -3.31 -2.48 3.06
C ASN A 104 -3.37 -0.96 3.19
N LEU A 105 -4.24 -0.30 2.43
CA LEU A 105 -4.45 1.13 2.54
C LEU A 105 -5.87 1.46 3.01
N SER A 106 -5.96 2.38 3.96
CA SER A 106 -7.26 2.88 4.44
C SER A 106 -7.24 4.39 4.68
N GLY A 107 -8.43 4.98 4.75
CA GLY A 107 -8.59 6.43 4.90
C GLY A 107 -8.26 7.19 3.62
N ALA A 108 -7.36 8.13 3.67
CA ALA A 108 -6.86 8.92 2.53
C ALA A 108 -5.36 8.70 2.31
N SER A 109 -4.93 7.45 2.37
CA SER A 109 -3.52 7.08 2.28
C SER A 109 -3.07 6.87 0.84
N SER A 110 -1.78 7.02 0.59
CA SER A 110 -1.20 6.73 -0.73
C SER A 110 0.12 5.98 -0.62
N VAL A 111 0.39 5.12 -1.61
CA VAL A 111 1.67 4.43 -1.76
C VAL A 111 2.15 4.55 -3.20
N THR A 112 3.44 4.81 -3.34
CA THR A 112 4.19 4.66 -4.60
C THR A 112 5.37 3.73 -4.34
N GLY A 113 5.74 2.88 -5.30
CA GLY A 113 6.88 2.00 -5.06
C GLY A 113 7.22 1.06 -6.19
N ASP A 114 8.33 0.36 -5.96
CA ASP A 114 8.85 -0.68 -6.82
C ASP A 114 8.98 -1.97 -6.02
N ILE A 115 8.29 -3.02 -6.45
CA ILE A 115 8.20 -4.30 -5.73
C ILE A 115 8.15 -5.45 -6.73
N THR A 116 8.92 -6.49 -6.46
CA THR A 116 8.76 -7.80 -7.10
C THR A 116 8.36 -8.82 -6.03
N ALA A 117 7.34 -9.62 -6.30
CA ALA A 117 6.83 -10.62 -5.37
C ALA A 117 6.37 -11.89 -6.12
N SER A 118 6.21 -13.02 -5.41
CA SER A 118 5.50 -14.18 -5.95
C SER A 118 4.00 -13.91 -5.97
N ASN A 119 3.43 -13.57 -4.83
CA ASN A 119 2.02 -13.24 -4.71
C ASN A 119 1.88 -11.82 -4.14
N ALA A 120 1.02 -11.01 -4.76
CA ALA A 120 0.71 -9.67 -4.29
C ALA A 120 -0.77 -9.58 -3.87
N GLU A 121 -1.03 -9.19 -2.64
CA GLU A 121 -2.37 -8.88 -2.13
C GLU A 121 -2.48 -7.38 -1.88
N ILE A 122 -3.40 -6.70 -2.58
CA ILE A 122 -3.53 -5.24 -2.53
C ILE A 122 -4.96 -4.87 -2.12
N ASP A 123 -5.13 -4.41 -0.89
CA ASP A 123 -6.40 -3.97 -0.34
C ASP A 123 -6.44 -2.45 -0.18
N CYS A 124 -7.41 -1.81 -0.82
CA CYS A 124 -7.61 -0.36 -0.73
C CYS A 124 -9.03 0.00 -0.31
N SER A 125 -9.15 0.84 0.70
CA SER A 125 -10.44 1.36 1.15
C SER A 125 -10.40 2.88 1.37
N GLY A 126 -11.58 3.50 1.45
CA GLY A 126 -11.69 4.95 1.60
C GLY A 126 -11.38 5.71 0.32
N ALA A 127 -10.49 6.67 0.36
CA ALA A 127 -10.01 7.47 -0.78
C ALA A 127 -8.51 7.24 -1.01
N SER A 128 -8.09 5.98 -1.03
CA SER A 128 -6.68 5.60 -1.11
C SER A 128 -6.16 5.56 -2.54
N ARG A 129 -4.85 5.74 -2.69
CA ARG A 129 -4.17 5.67 -3.98
C ARG A 129 -2.95 4.75 -3.93
N VAL A 130 -2.84 3.88 -4.94
CA VAL A 130 -1.68 3.02 -5.16
C VAL A 130 -1.10 3.30 -6.54
N GLU A 131 0.22 3.37 -6.61
CA GLU A 131 0.99 3.41 -7.85
C GLU A 131 2.22 2.52 -7.66
N LEU A 132 2.23 1.35 -8.29
CA LEU A 132 3.33 0.39 -8.19
C LEU A 132 3.94 0.09 -9.54
N THR A 133 5.24 -0.17 -9.51
CA THR A 133 6.04 -0.74 -10.58
C THR A 133 6.66 -2.07 -10.13
N GLY A 134 7.14 -2.88 -11.10
CA GLY A 134 7.69 -4.19 -10.81
C GLY A 134 6.80 -5.33 -11.31
N SER A 135 6.70 -6.43 -10.55
CA SER A 135 5.91 -7.59 -11.00
C SER A 135 5.45 -8.51 -9.87
N ALA A 136 4.44 -9.33 -10.18
CA ALA A 136 4.06 -10.49 -9.40
C ALA A 136 3.59 -11.63 -10.31
N GLU A 137 3.73 -12.87 -9.87
CA GLU A 137 3.12 -14.01 -10.57
C GLU A 137 1.60 -13.96 -10.40
N ASN A 138 1.12 -13.84 -9.18
CA ASN A 138 -0.29 -13.76 -8.87
C ASN A 138 -0.63 -12.46 -8.13
N ALA A 139 -1.78 -11.85 -8.46
CA ALA A 139 -2.27 -10.70 -7.72
C ALA A 139 -3.75 -10.86 -7.32
N VAL A 140 -4.03 -10.61 -6.06
CA VAL A 140 -5.38 -10.39 -5.54
C VAL A 140 -5.54 -8.91 -5.24
N ILE A 141 -6.50 -8.26 -5.90
CA ILE A 141 -6.67 -6.80 -5.83
C ILE A 141 -8.10 -6.50 -5.40
N GLU A 142 -8.26 -5.92 -4.23
CA GLU A 142 -9.55 -5.47 -3.73
C GLU A 142 -9.56 -3.94 -3.53
N ALA A 143 -10.60 -3.28 -4.04
CA ALA A 143 -10.79 -1.86 -3.78
C ALA A 143 -12.24 -1.49 -3.50
N SER A 144 -12.41 -0.60 -2.54
CA SER A 144 -13.71 -0.06 -2.15
C SER A 144 -13.64 1.45 -1.91
N GLY A 145 -14.81 2.08 -1.76
CA GLY A 145 -14.89 3.53 -1.59
C GLY A 145 -14.61 4.28 -2.89
N ALA A 146 -13.70 5.21 -2.88
CA ALA A 146 -13.24 6.00 -4.03
C ALA A 146 -11.75 5.81 -4.29
N SER A 147 -11.27 4.57 -4.18
CA SER A 147 -9.86 4.22 -4.30
C SER A 147 -9.38 4.19 -5.75
N ARG A 148 -8.10 4.49 -5.96
CA ARG A 148 -7.46 4.47 -7.28
C ARG A 148 -6.18 3.66 -7.28
N MET A 149 -6.09 2.70 -8.20
CA MET A 149 -4.90 1.86 -8.35
C MET A 149 -4.35 1.97 -9.77
N GLU A 150 -3.13 2.47 -9.88
CA GLU A 150 -2.37 2.60 -11.12
C GLU A 150 -1.26 1.54 -11.12
N LEU A 151 -1.55 0.40 -11.73
CA LEU A 151 -0.67 -0.76 -11.81
C LEU A 151 -0.22 -1.03 -13.25
N ALA A 152 -0.24 -0.01 -14.10
CA ALA A 152 0.23 -0.13 -15.48
C ALA A 152 1.74 -0.46 -15.56
N GLY A 153 2.53 -0.07 -14.57
CA GLY A 153 3.95 -0.40 -14.42
C GLY A 153 4.23 -1.67 -13.62
N PHE A 154 3.19 -2.31 -13.08
CA PHE A 154 3.27 -3.54 -12.29
C PHE A 154 2.71 -4.70 -13.10
N SER A 155 3.59 -5.55 -13.63
CA SER A 155 3.20 -6.66 -14.49
C SER A 155 2.77 -7.87 -13.64
N VAL A 156 1.59 -8.39 -13.90
CA VAL A 156 1.05 -9.58 -13.21
C VAL A 156 0.79 -10.67 -14.23
N HIS A 157 1.00 -11.95 -13.86
CA HIS A 157 0.57 -13.05 -14.71
C HIS A 157 -0.91 -13.32 -14.48
N ASP A 158 -1.32 -13.79 -13.34
CA ASP A 158 -2.74 -14.07 -13.03
C ASP A 158 -3.30 -13.05 -12.03
N ALA A 159 -4.49 -12.53 -12.29
CA ALA A 159 -5.13 -11.54 -11.43
C ALA A 159 -6.59 -11.89 -11.08
N ALA A 160 -6.91 -11.79 -9.79
CA ALA A 160 -8.27 -11.79 -9.25
C ALA A 160 -8.60 -10.41 -8.69
N ILE A 161 -9.56 -9.71 -9.31
CA ILE A 161 -9.83 -8.30 -9.05
C ILE A 161 -11.25 -8.08 -8.56
N LYS A 162 -11.42 -7.41 -7.44
CA LYS A 162 -12.72 -7.04 -6.89
C LYS A 162 -12.78 -5.54 -6.62
N LEU A 163 -13.63 -4.85 -7.37
CA LEU A 163 -13.85 -3.42 -7.23
C LEU A 163 -15.29 -3.11 -6.84
N SER A 164 -15.44 -2.19 -5.89
CA SER A 164 -16.76 -1.70 -5.45
C SER A 164 -16.75 -0.19 -5.20
N GLY A 165 -17.92 0.39 -5.02
CA GLY A 165 -18.07 1.85 -4.85
C GLY A 165 -17.75 2.60 -6.14
N ALA A 166 -16.92 3.61 -6.07
CA ALA A 166 -16.44 4.41 -7.20
C ALA A 166 -14.94 4.18 -7.47
N SER A 167 -14.47 2.96 -7.22
CA SER A 167 -13.05 2.61 -7.35
C SER A 167 -12.60 2.48 -8.81
N ARG A 168 -11.33 2.74 -9.07
CA ARG A 168 -10.72 2.60 -10.39
C ARG A 168 -9.41 1.85 -10.30
N SER A 169 -9.21 0.90 -11.20
CA SER A 169 -7.94 0.18 -11.31
C SER A 169 -7.50 0.10 -12.77
N THR A 170 -6.20 0.33 -13.00
CA THR A 170 -5.51 0.00 -14.24
C THR A 170 -4.48 -1.07 -13.92
N VAL A 171 -4.53 -2.23 -14.60
CA VAL A 171 -3.63 -3.36 -14.36
C VAL A 171 -3.00 -3.82 -15.68
N LYS A 172 -1.78 -4.34 -15.60
CA LYS A 172 -1.09 -4.96 -16.74
C LYS A 172 -0.91 -6.44 -16.45
N LEU A 173 -1.44 -7.30 -17.35
CA LEU A 173 -1.38 -8.75 -17.16
C LEU A 173 -1.42 -9.51 -18.49
N ASP A 174 -0.93 -10.75 -18.48
CA ASP A 174 -0.82 -11.62 -19.65
C ASP A 174 -1.32 -13.06 -19.43
N GLY A 175 -1.58 -13.47 -18.19
CA GLY A 175 -2.19 -14.76 -17.83
C GLY A 175 -3.71 -14.69 -17.74
N THR A 176 -4.29 -15.05 -16.61
CA THR A 176 -5.76 -15.12 -16.42
C THR A 176 -6.29 -13.87 -15.70
N LEU A 177 -7.39 -13.30 -16.21
CA LEU A 177 -8.12 -12.20 -15.56
C LEU A 177 -9.47 -12.68 -15.03
N ASN A 178 -9.65 -12.73 -13.72
CA ASN A 178 -10.94 -12.85 -13.07
C ASN A 178 -11.34 -11.51 -12.43
N ALA A 179 -12.57 -11.04 -12.65
CA ALA A 179 -12.97 -9.75 -12.11
C ALA A 179 -14.43 -9.71 -11.65
N LYS A 180 -14.63 -9.06 -10.48
CA LYS A 180 -15.96 -8.77 -9.94
C LYS A 180 -16.08 -7.27 -9.64
N LEU A 181 -16.96 -6.60 -10.38
CA LEU A 181 -17.17 -5.16 -10.29
C LEU A 181 -18.58 -4.84 -9.84
N SER A 182 -18.70 -3.83 -8.96
CA SER A 182 -20.01 -3.34 -8.51
C SER A 182 -19.99 -1.82 -8.27
N GLY A 183 -21.16 -1.22 -8.15
CA GLY A 183 -21.31 0.23 -8.00
C GLY A 183 -20.99 0.99 -9.28
N ALA A 184 -20.15 2.00 -9.23
CA ALA A 184 -19.66 2.79 -10.36
C ALA A 184 -18.15 2.58 -10.56
N SER A 185 -17.67 1.35 -10.34
CA SER A 185 -16.27 1.02 -10.42
C SER A 185 -15.78 0.83 -11.87
N LYS A 186 -14.49 1.05 -12.09
CA LYS A 186 -13.88 0.94 -13.43
C LYS A 186 -12.62 0.09 -13.36
N LEU A 187 -12.55 -0.94 -14.22
CA LEU A 187 -11.33 -1.70 -14.45
C LEU A 187 -10.87 -1.50 -15.89
N ARG A 188 -9.61 -1.14 -16.02
CA ARG A 188 -8.90 -1.13 -17.30
C ARG A 188 -7.73 -2.10 -17.23
N TRP A 189 -7.54 -2.91 -18.26
CA TRP A 189 -6.35 -3.76 -18.34
C TRP A 189 -5.53 -3.48 -19.59
N ILE A 190 -4.26 -3.84 -19.51
CA ILE A 190 -3.27 -3.76 -20.57
C ILE A 190 -2.73 -5.16 -20.77
N GLY A 191 -2.59 -5.60 -22.03
CA GLY A 191 -2.15 -6.94 -22.38
C GLY A 191 -3.27 -7.79 -22.94
N ASN A 192 -2.98 -9.09 -23.14
CA ASN A 192 -3.89 -10.05 -23.77
C ASN A 192 -4.15 -11.25 -22.84
N PRO A 193 -4.75 -11.05 -21.67
CA PRO A 193 -5.04 -12.16 -20.76
C PRO A 193 -6.12 -13.08 -21.28
N ILE A 194 -6.12 -14.31 -20.77
CA ILE A 194 -7.28 -15.19 -20.85
C ILE A 194 -8.34 -14.62 -19.90
N VAL A 195 -9.46 -14.19 -20.45
CA VAL A 195 -10.57 -13.67 -19.67
C VAL A 195 -11.36 -14.84 -19.08
N GLY A 196 -11.28 -15.00 -17.76
CA GLY A 196 -12.01 -15.99 -16.99
C GLY A 196 -13.38 -15.49 -16.51
N ASP A 197 -13.64 -15.63 -15.21
CA ASP A 197 -14.91 -15.21 -14.60
C ASP A 197 -15.02 -13.69 -14.47
N ILE A 198 -15.94 -13.09 -15.24
CA ILE A 198 -16.24 -11.66 -15.17
C ILE A 198 -17.68 -11.46 -14.67
N LYS A 199 -17.82 -10.72 -13.57
CA LYS A 199 -19.13 -10.34 -13.01
C LYS A 199 -19.20 -8.84 -12.84
N THR A 200 -20.19 -8.20 -13.42
CA THR A 200 -20.42 -6.76 -13.32
C THR A 200 -21.82 -6.46 -12.82
N SER A 201 -21.97 -5.44 -12.01
CA SER A 201 -23.26 -4.92 -11.55
C SER A 201 -23.21 -3.40 -11.37
N GLY A 202 -24.38 -2.77 -11.38
CA GLY A 202 -24.48 -1.31 -11.31
C GLY A 202 -23.97 -0.61 -12.58
N ALA A 203 -23.33 0.53 -12.42
CA ALA A 203 -22.73 1.32 -13.49
C ALA A 203 -21.22 1.03 -13.66
N SER A 204 -20.80 -0.20 -13.37
CA SER A 204 -19.40 -0.58 -13.47
C SER A 204 -18.98 -0.86 -14.93
N THR A 205 -17.73 -0.58 -15.26
CA THR A 205 -17.20 -0.70 -16.62
C THR A 205 -15.89 -1.48 -16.64
N LEU A 206 -15.72 -2.29 -17.68
CA LEU A 206 -14.49 -2.99 -18.03
C LEU A 206 -14.02 -2.52 -19.42
N SER A 207 -12.70 -2.36 -19.60
CA SER A 207 -12.12 -2.03 -20.91
C SER A 207 -10.70 -2.56 -21.05
N ASN A 208 -10.33 -3.01 -22.24
CA ASN A 208 -8.94 -3.20 -22.66
C ASN A 208 -8.37 -1.86 -23.15
N LYS A 209 -7.05 -1.68 -23.00
CA LYS A 209 -6.32 -0.52 -23.48
C LYS A 209 -5.39 -0.95 -24.61
#